data_12af91aa96db480dbd3893123625506e
#
_entry.id   12af91aa96db480dbd3893123625506e
#
_cell.length_a   1.000
_cell.length_b   1.000
_cell.length_c   1.000
_cell.angle_alpha   90.00
_cell.angle_beta   90.00
_cell.angle_gamma   90.00
#
_symmetry.space_group_name_H-M   'P 1'
#
loop_
_entity.id
_entity.type
_entity.pdbx_description
1 polymer ?
#
loop_
_entity_poly.entity_id
_entity_poly.type
_entity_poly.pdbx_seq_one_letter_code
_entity_poly.pdbx_strand_id
1 'polypeptide(L)'
;MPLTNSQYDEIIRAYDARQLKNEHDREERTRYAYIKIPRLREIDDAIATCSVAQAKKLLDGDTMALNTLKEQIASYRSEKKDLLKKAGFSADYLETSYKCPDCKDTGFIDGKRCHCFTQAAIDLVYTQSNLKSILLRENFSTFSFDYYSDKDINPATGLSSLATAKDAVAKCHDFIDHFDDTFSNLYFYGDTVIGKTFLSNCVAKELMDHGHSVIYFTAFQLFDILSKGVFAKDEEAIAANENIFTCDLLIIDDLGTELTNSFTTSQLFLCLNERILHRKSTIISTNLGLSQLTDLYSERILSRIMDNYVLIKLFGEDIRMQKRRR
;
A
#
# COMPACT_ATOMS: atom_id res chain seq x y z
N MET A 1 14.00 2.91 -10.06
CA MET A 1 13.33 4.20 -10.08
C MET A 1 14.40 5.28 -9.94
N PRO A 2 14.71 6.03 -10.98
CA PRO A 2 15.61 7.17 -10.87
C PRO A 2 14.92 8.28 -10.07
N LEU A 3 15.62 8.80 -9.09
CA LEU A 3 15.26 9.97 -8.30
C LEU A 3 16.37 11.00 -8.54
N THR A 4 16.04 12.27 -8.53
CA THR A 4 17.08 13.28 -8.43
C THR A 4 17.79 13.17 -7.08
N ASN A 5 19.03 13.68 -6.99
CA ASN A 5 19.76 13.68 -5.73
C ASN A 5 18.97 14.39 -4.61
N SER A 6 18.29 15.50 -4.95
CA SER A 6 17.46 16.24 -3.99
C SER A 6 16.28 15.43 -3.47
N GLN A 7 15.58 14.69 -4.35
CA GLN A 7 14.47 13.83 -3.99
C GLN A 7 14.93 12.65 -3.13
N TYR A 8 16.06 12.04 -3.51
CA TYR A 8 16.66 10.97 -2.72
C TYR A 8 17.02 11.43 -1.31
N ASP A 9 17.70 12.58 -1.19
CA ASP A 9 18.10 13.16 0.09
C ASP A 9 16.89 13.55 0.95
N GLU A 10 15.79 13.99 0.35
CA GLU A 10 14.55 14.29 1.06
C GLU A 10 13.96 13.03 1.69
N ILE A 11 13.90 11.93 0.92
CA ILE A 11 13.43 10.65 1.42
C ILE A 11 14.33 10.15 2.56
N ILE A 12 15.66 10.14 2.37
CA ILE A 12 16.60 9.69 3.41
C ILE A 12 16.46 10.50 4.68
N ARG A 13 16.40 11.84 4.59
CA ARG A 13 16.18 12.70 5.77
C ARG A 13 14.89 12.36 6.51
N ALA A 14 13.82 11.99 5.79
CA ALA A 14 12.57 11.57 6.41
C ALA A 14 12.71 10.24 7.17
N TYR A 15 13.53 9.30 6.66
CA TYR A 15 13.84 8.04 7.34
C TYR A 15 14.71 8.27 8.57
N ASP A 16 15.78 9.07 8.47
CA ASP A 16 16.67 9.41 9.59
C ASP A 16 15.89 10.09 10.72
N ALA A 17 15.03 11.05 10.39
CA ALA A 17 14.18 11.73 11.36
C ALA A 17 13.22 10.76 12.07
N ARG A 18 12.68 9.77 11.33
CA ARG A 18 11.80 8.74 11.89
C ARG A 18 12.54 7.80 12.82
N GLN A 19 13.73 7.34 12.44
CA GLN A 19 14.56 6.49 13.29
C GLN A 19 14.93 7.19 14.58
N LEU A 20 15.38 8.46 14.50
CA LEU A 20 15.70 9.27 15.66
C LEU A 20 14.49 9.43 16.60
N LYS A 21 13.31 9.68 16.02
CA LYS A 21 12.07 9.76 16.80
C LYS A 21 11.74 8.43 17.49
N ASN A 22 11.81 7.31 16.76
CA ASN A 22 11.54 5.98 17.30
C ASN A 22 12.48 5.64 18.48
N GLU A 23 13.74 6.02 18.37
CA GLU A 23 14.73 5.86 19.45
C GLU A 23 14.37 6.72 20.65
N HIS A 24 14.09 8.00 20.45
CA HIS A 24 13.69 8.94 21.51
C HIS A 24 12.42 8.45 22.23
N ASP A 25 11.39 8.06 21.48
CA ASP A 25 10.14 7.54 22.04
C ASP A 25 10.38 6.25 22.87
N ARG A 26 11.30 5.37 22.44
CA ARG A 26 11.72 4.19 23.20
C ARG A 26 12.44 4.56 24.49
N GLU A 27 13.36 5.52 24.43
CA GLU A 27 14.10 6.00 25.61
C GLU A 27 13.17 6.62 26.65
N GLU A 28 12.20 7.44 26.22
CA GLU A 28 11.20 8.02 27.12
C GLU A 28 10.35 6.94 27.80
N ARG A 29 9.86 5.96 27.03
CA ARG A 29 9.11 4.81 27.57
C ARG A 29 9.95 4.01 28.56
N THR A 30 11.21 3.79 28.24
CA THR A 30 12.14 3.08 29.12
C THR A 30 12.36 3.84 30.41
N ARG A 31 12.59 5.15 30.34
CA ARG A 31 12.74 6.02 31.52
C ARG A 31 11.49 5.98 32.40
N TYR A 32 10.32 6.07 31.79
CA TYR A 32 9.06 6.00 32.53
C TYR A 32 8.86 4.64 33.21
N ALA A 33 9.16 3.54 32.50
CA ALA A 33 9.06 2.19 33.03
C ALA A 33 10.03 1.97 34.22
N TYR A 34 11.26 2.49 34.16
CA TYR A 34 12.23 2.39 35.27
C TYR A 34 11.78 3.16 36.49
N ILE A 35 11.10 4.32 36.33
CA ILE A 35 10.53 5.05 37.46
C ILE A 35 9.42 4.26 38.14
N LYS A 36 8.54 3.62 37.33
CA LYS A 36 7.43 2.82 37.86
C LYS A 36 7.84 1.47 38.41
N ILE A 37 8.87 0.85 37.83
CA ILE A 37 9.33 -0.50 38.16
C ILE A 37 10.86 -0.48 38.27
N PRO A 38 11.44 -0.06 39.38
CA PRO A 38 12.90 0.06 39.54
C PRO A 38 13.65 -1.25 39.26
N ARG A 39 13.00 -2.41 39.49
CA ARG A 39 13.55 -3.75 39.21
C ARG A 39 13.93 -3.95 37.75
N LEU A 40 13.26 -3.28 36.78
CA LEU A 40 13.63 -3.36 35.37
C LEU A 40 15.05 -2.83 35.10
N ARG A 41 15.44 -1.75 35.78
CA ARG A 41 16.79 -1.20 35.66
C ARG A 41 17.85 -2.14 36.29
N GLU A 42 17.53 -2.71 37.44
CA GLU A 42 18.42 -3.70 38.07
C GLU A 42 18.65 -4.93 37.20
N ILE A 43 17.62 -5.39 36.48
CA ILE A 43 17.72 -6.50 35.54
C ILE A 43 18.61 -6.12 34.35
N ASP A 44 18.50 -4.90 33.82
CA ASP A 44 19.34 -4.47 32.68
C ASP A 44 20.80 -4.33 33.11
N ASP A 45 21.08 -3.82 34.30
CA ASP A 45 22.41 -3.75 34.88
C ASP A 45 22.97 -5.16 35.15
N ALA A 46 22.13 -6.11 35.61
CA ALA A 46 22.53 -7.50 35.80
C ALA A 46 22.85 -8.22 34.49
N ILE A 47 22.06 -7.98 33.40
CA ILE A 47 22.34 -8.52 32.07
C ILE A 47 23.67 -7.98 31.54
N ALA A 48 23.92 -6.68 31.67
CA ALA A 48 25.18 -6.06 31.24
C ALA A 48 26.40 -6.67 32.02
N THR A 49 26.29 -6.77 33.33
CA THR A 49 27.34 -7.34 34.19
C THR A 49 27.62 -8.81 33.87
N CYS A 50 26.55 -9.62 33.70
CA CYS A 50 26.66 -11.02 33.35
C CYS A 50 27.26 -11.21 31.92
N SER A 51 26.88 -10.37 30.94
CA SER A 51 27.43 -10.42 29.60
C SER A 51 28.96 -10.18 29.61
N VAL A 52 29.44 -9.20 30.36
CA VAL A 52 30.88 -8.92 30.50
C VAL A 52 31.62 -10.06 31.19
N ALA A 53 31.01 -10.63 32.24
CA ALA A 53 31.63 -11.74 32.98
C ALA A 53 31.76 -13.01 32.12
N GLN A 54 30.72 -13.35 31.36
CA GLN A 54 30.76 -14.53 30.49
C GLN A 54 31.63 -14.32 29.24
N ALA A 55 31.72 -13.10 28.72
CA ALA A 55 32.66 -12.76 27.62
C ALA A 55 34.11 -13.00 28.05
N LYS A 56 34.49 -12.60 29.28
CA LYS A 56 35.83 -12.89 29.82
C LYS A 56 36.10 -14.40 29.91
N LYS A 57 35.19 -15.19 30.45
CA LYS A 57 35.32 -16.65 30.52
C LYS A 57 35.46 -17.31 29.12
N LEU A 58 34.74 -16.79 28.11
CA LEU A 58 34.90 -17.24 26.73
C LEU A 58 36.30 -17.01 26.19
N LEU A 59 36.88 -15.85 26.48
CA LEU A 59 38.27 -15.53 26.13
C LEU A 59 39.29 -16.41 26.87
N ASP A 60 38.97 -16.87 28.08
CA ASP A 60 39.76 -17.80 28.88
C ASP A 60 39.54 -19.27 28.47
N GLY A 61 38.74 -19.54 27.41
CA GLY A 61 38.56 -20.88 26.82
C GLY A 61 37.38 -21.67 27.35
N ASP A 62 36.49 -21.10 28.16
CA ASP A 62 35.27 -21.77 28.65
C ASP A 62 34.20 -21.81 27.58
N THR A 63 34.04 -22.98 26.92
CA THR A 63 33.08 -23.20 25.85
C THR A 63 31.62 -23.21 26.32
N MET A 64 31.34 -23.39 27.62
CA MET A 64 30.00 -23.40 28.20
C MET A 64 29.50 -22.00 28.55
N ALA A 65 30.39 -21.01 28.64
CA ALA A 65 30.05 -19.64 29.00
C ALA A 65 28.93 -19.03 28.16
N LEU A 66 28.91 -19.34 26.87
CA LEU A 66 27.87 -18.84 25.96
C LEU A 66 26.47 -19.41 26.26
N ASN A 67 26.40 -20.71 26.59
CA ASN A 67 25.13 -21.36 26.93
C ASN A 67 24.58 -20.82 28.25
N THR A 68 25.46 -20.70 29.25
CA THR A 68 25.11 -20.11 30.54
C THR A 68 24.58 -18.66 30.39
N LEU A 69 25.23 -17.88 29.52
CA LEU A 69 24.77 -16.51 29.24
C LEU A 69 23.37 -16.50 28.60
N LYS A 70 23.11 -17.37 27.62
CA LYS A 70 21.80 -17.47 26.96
C LYS A 70 20.70 -17.80 27.95
N GLU A 71 20.92 -18.76 28.86
CA GLU A 71 19.96 -19.16 29.88
C GLU A 71 19.66 -18.01 30.86
N GLN A 72 20.68 -17.33 31.32
CA GLN A 72 20.55 -16.17 32.23
C GLN A 72 19.79 -15.04 31.58
N ILE A 73 20.11 -14.67 30.32
CA ILE A 73 19.40 -13.62 29.57
C ILE A 73 17.93 -14.04 29.34
N ALA A 74 17.66 -15.30 29.02
CA ALA A 74 16.30 -15.79 28.83
C ALA A 74 15.47 -15.66 30.11
N SER A 75 16.05 -16.01 31.28
CA SER A 75 15.41 -15.84 32.59
C SER A 75 15.09 -14.37 32.88
N TYR A 76 16.05 -13.48 32.70
CA TYR A 76 15.86 -12.04 32.91
C TYR A 76 14.81 -11.44 31.95
N ARG A 77 14.79 -11.88 30.68
CA ARG A 77 13.77 -11.46 29.71
C ARG A 77 12.37 -11.90 30.12
N SER A 78 12.22 -13.10 30.65
CA SER A 78 10.94 -13.57 31.18
C SER A 78 10.50 -12.72 32.36
N GLU A 79 11.39 -12.47 33.34
CA GLU A 79 11.11 -11.62 34.49
C GLU A 79 10.68 -10.21 34.07
N LYS A 80 11.37 -9.60 33.09
CA LYS A 80 10.98 -8.27 32.54
C LYS A 80 9.57 -8.28 31.98
N LYS A 81 9.22 -9.27 31.18
CA LYS A 81 7.87 -9.38 30.59
C LYS A 81 6.79 -9.52 31.65
N ASP A 82 7.05 -10.30 32.68
CA ASP A 82 6.10 -10.51 33.78
C ASP A 82 5.91 -9.23 34.62
N LEU A 83 7.00 -8.49 34.87
CA LEU A 83 6.95 -7.22 35.58
C LEU A 83 6.17 -6.16 34.80
N LEU A 84 6.40 -6.06 33.48
CA LEU A 84 5.64 -5.16 32.61
C LEU A 84 4.15 -5.49 32.62
N LYS A 85 3.78 -6.76 32.44
CA LYS A 85 2.38 -7.20 32.47
C LYS A 85 1.72 -6.91 33.83
N LYS A 86 2.40 -7.19 34.95
CA LYS A 86 1.89 -6.89 36.29
C LYS A 86 1.64 -5.40 36.53
N ALA A 87 2.42 -4.54 35.89
CA ALA A 87 2.25 -3.08 35.96
C ALA A 87 1.26 -2.51 34.92
N GLY A 88 0.60 -3.37 34.13
CA GLY A 88 -0.40 -2.96 33.14
C GLY A 88 0.17 -2.50 31.79
N PHE A 89 1.47 -2.77 31.52
CA PHE A 89 2.10 -2.50 30.24
C PHE A 89 2.00 -3.71 29.30
N SER A 90 2.09 -3.47 27.99
CA SER A 90 2.27 -4.55 27.01
C SER A 90 3.64 -5.20 27.18
N ALA A 91 3.77 -6.47 26.75
CA ALA A 91 5.02 -7.21 26.88
C ALA A 91 6.16 -6.64 26.02
N ASP A 92 5.81 -5.90 24.98
CA ASP A 92 6.67 -5.24 24.01
C ASP A 92 6.83 -3.72 24.26
N TYR A 93 6.35 -3.21 25.39
CA TYR A 93 6.33 -1.78 25.71
C TYR A 93 7.70 -1.08 25.56
N LEU A 94 8.79 -1.80 25.82
CA LEU A 94 10.15 -1.29 25.73
C LEU A 94 10.80 -1.54 24.34
N GLU A 95 10.10 -2.20 23.44
CA GLU A 95 10.60 -2.45 22.09
C GLU A 95 10.39 -1.23 21.19
N THR A 96 11.25 -1.07 20.18
CA THR A 96 11.11 0.02 19.21
C THR A 96 9.90 -0.26 18.31
N SER A 97 9.00 0.71 18.17
CA SER A 97 7.90 0.64 17.21
C SER A 97 8.37 1.16 15.86
N TYR A 98 8.17 0.36 14.82
CA TYR A 98 8.54 0.73 13.45
C TYR A 98 7.30 0.95 12.60
N LYS A 99 7.37 1.94 11.71
CA LYS A 99 6.32 2.17 10.71
C LYS A 99 6.36 1.11 9.61
N CYS A 100 7.56 0.71 9.19
CA CYS A 100 7.79 -0.40 8.30
C CYS A 100 8.50 -1.51 9.07
N PRO A 101 7.84 -2.65 9.38
CA PRO A 101 8.44 -3.74 10.13
C PRO A 101 9.57 -4.44 9.35
N ASP A 102 9.50 -4.48 8.03
CA ASP A 102 10.43 -5.24 7.18
C ASP A 102 11.82 -4.62 7.17
N CYS A 103 11.93 -3.33 6.90
CA CYS A 103 13.22 -2.62 6.94
C CYS A 103 13.50 -1.92 8.27
N LYS A 104 12.59 -1.96 9.23
CA LYS A 104 12.70 -1.26 10.52
C LYS A 104 13.00 0.24 10.34
N ASP A 105 12.26 0.85 9.40
CA ASP A 105 12.38 2.26 9.03
C ASP A 105 13.78 2.68 8.52
N THR A 106 14.57 1.76 7.97
CA THR A 106 15.83 2.10 7.29
C THR A 106 15.63 2.45 5.82
N GLY A 107 14.53 2.00 5.22
CA GLY A 107 14.27 2.11 3.77
C GLY A 107 14.98 1.05 2.94
N PHE A 108 15.82 0.18 3.54
CA PHE A 108 16.62 -0.82 2.82
C PHE A 108 16.62 -2.17 3.54
N ILE A 109 16.68 -3.25 2.74
CA ILE A 109 16.84 -4.64 3.19
C ILE A 109 17.96 -5.24 2.34
N ASP A 110 19.02 -5.72 2.97
CA ASP A 110 20.19 -6.33 2.30
C ASP A 110 20.76 -5.48 1.16
N GLY A 111 20.83 -4.16 1.36
CA GLY A 111 21.33 -3.19 0.37
C GLY A 111 20.36 -2.89 -0.78
N LYS A 112 19.17 -3.50 -0.81
CA LYS A 112 18.11 -3.20 -1.77
C LYS A 112 17.07 -2.26 -1.15
N ARG A 113 16.43 -1.44 -1.99
CA ARG A 113 15.34 -0.57 -1.55
C ARG A 113 14.17 -1.41 -1.05
N CYS A 114 13.65 -1.08 0.11
CA CYS A 114 12.43 -1.66 0.65
C CYS A 114 11.20 -1.14 -0.12
N HIS A 115 10.10 -1.89 -0.13
CA HIS A 115 8.84 -1.45 -0.71
C HIS A 115 8.38 -0.08 -0.20
N CYS A 116 8.58 0.19 1.11
CA CYS A 116 8.21 1.48 1.71
C CYS A 116 9.03 2.65 1.15
N PHE A 117 10.30 2.42 0.77
CA PHE A 117 11.12 3.42 0.08
C PHE A 117 10.61 3.67 -1.33
N THR A 118 10.24 2.61 -2.06
CA THR A 118 9.66 2.71 -3.40
C THR A 118 8.36 3.51 -3.36
N GLN A 119 7.49 3.24 -2.39
CA GLN A 119 6.26 3.99 -2.23
C GLN A 119 6.51 5.46 -1.84
N ALA A 120 7.47 5.73 -0.94
CA ALA A 120 7.83 7.11 -0.60
C ALA A 120 8.33 7.90 -1.82
N ALA A 121 9.08 7.24 -2.68
CA ALA A 121 9.56 7.82 -3.93
C ALA A 121 8.41 8.10 -4.92
N ILE A 122 7.45 7.19 -5.07
CA ILE A 122 6.23 7.38 -5.86
C ILE A 122 5.43 8.58 -5.33
N ASP A 123 5.20 8.62 -4.02
CA ASP A 123 4.45 9.69 -3.35
C ASP A 123 5.10 11.07 -3.59
N LEU A 124 6.43 11.13 -3.59
CA LEU A 124 7.18 12.38 -3.80
C LEU A 124 7.13 12.83 -5.27
N VAL A 125 7.39 11.91 -6.21
CA VAL A 125 7.45 12.22 -7.64
C VAL A 125 6.08 12.63 -8.19
N TYR A 126 5.01 11.98 -7.75
CA TYR A 126 3.67 12.21 -8.29
C TYR A 126 2.76 13.08 -7.41
N THR A 127 3.28 13.63 -6.32
CA THR A 127 2.50 14.45 -5.38
C THR A 127 1.26 13.72 -4.85
N GLN A 128 1.34 12.39 -4.68
CA GLN A 128 0.24 11.53 -4.20
C GLN A 128 0.00 11.63 -2.68
N SER A 129 0.52 12.66 -2.03
CA SER A 129 0.35 12.87 -0.58
C SER A 129 -1.12 12.89 -0.13
N ASN A 130 -2.03 13.35 -1.02
CA ASN A 130 -3.46 13.37 -0.73
C ASN A 130 -4.12 11.99 -0.78
N LEU A 131 -3.56 11.02 -1.53
CA LEU A 131 -4.12 9.68 -1.65
C LEU A 131 -4.21 9.01 -0.27
N LYS A 132 -3.16 9.10 0.55
CA LYS A 132 -3.18 8.52 1.91
C LYS A 132 -4.33 9.03 2.76
N SER A 133 -4.67 10.31 2.67
CA SER A 133 -5.79 10.89 3.42
C SER A 133 -7.14 10.40 2.91
N ILE A 134 -7.25 10.08 1.61
CA ILE A 134 -8.46 9.50 1.00
C ILE A 134 -8.59 8.04 1.46
N LEU A 135 -7.53 7.25 1.39
CA LEU A 135 -7.53 5.83 1.75
C LEU A 135 -7.86 5.58 3.23
N LEU A 136 -7.58 6.53 4.13
CA LEU A 136 -8.05 6.46 5.53
C LEU A 136 -9.57 6.51 5.66
N ARG A 137 -10.26 7.13 4.71
CA ARG A 137 -11.72 7.29 4.70
C ARG A 137 -12.43 6.34 3.74
N GLU A 138 -11.73 5.90 2.70
CA GLU A 138 -12.26 5.04 1.63
C GLU A 138 -11.47 3.72 1.61
N ASN A 139 -11.96 2.76 2.40
CA ASN A 139 -11.38 1.43 2.57
C ASN A 139 -12.50 0.42 2.90
N PHE A 140 -12.19 -0.87 2.96
CA PHE A 140 -13.20 -1.90 3.20
C PHE A 140 -13.89 -1.77 4.56
N SER A 141 -13.21 -1.24 5.59
CA SER A 141 -13.83 -1.04 6.91
C SER A 141 -14.89 0.05 6.94
N THR A 142 -14.85 0.97 5.97
CA THR A 142 -15.80 2.08 5.82
C THR A 142 -16.78 1.87 4.66
N PHE A 143 -16.61 0.80 3.89
CA PHE A 143 -17.54 0.45 2.82
C PHE A 143 -18.85 -0.03 3.41
N SER A 144 -19.99 0.54 2.95
CA SER A 144 -21.33 0.16 3.43
C SER A 144 -22.20 -0.37 2.29
N PHE A 145 -22.78 -1.54 2.52
CA PHE A 145 -23.79 -2.12 1.64
C PHE A 145 -25.15 -1.45 1.72
N ASP A 146 -25.39 -0.57 2.70
CA ASP A 146 -26.69 0.11 2.92
C ASP A 146 -27.11 1.04 1.77
N TYR A 147 -26.17 1.36 0.88
CA TYR A 147 -26.42 2.16 -0.30
C TYR A 147 -26.92 1.35 -1.51
N TYR A 148 -26.96 0.03 -1.39
CA TYR A 148 -27.36 -0.87 -2.49
C TYR A 148 -28.64 -1.58 -2.13
N SER A 149 -29.58 -1.58 -3.08
CA SER A 149 -30.92 -2.15 -2.89
C SER A 149 -30.98 -3.62 -3.30
N ASP A 150 -31.70 -4.42 -2.55
CA ASP A 150 -32.07 -5.81 -2.92
C ASP A 150 -33.25 -5.86 -3.89
N LYS A 151 -34.00 -4.76 -4.05
CA LYS A 151 -35.18 -4.63 -4.90
C LYS A 151 -34.87 -4.06 -6.29
N ASP A 152 -33.76 -3.36 -6.42
CA ASP A 152 -33.32 -2.78 -7.70
C ASP A 152 -32.60 -3.87 -8.50
N ILE A 153 -33.33 -4.46 -9.45
CA ILE A 153 -32.89 -5.62 -10.27
C ILE A 153 -32.43 -5.16 -11.63
N ASN A 154 -31.23 -5.55 -12.03
CA ASN A 154 -30.72 -5.33 -13.37
C ASN A 154 -31.44 -6.30 -14.36
N PRO A 155 -32.19 -5.80 -15.36
CA PRO A 155 -32.96 -6.65 -16.29
C PRO A 155 -32.06 -7.59 -17.13
N ALA A 156 -30.82 -7.20 -17.39
CA ALA A 156 -29.91 -7.98 -18.24
C ALA A 156 -29.25 -9.14 -17.48
N THR A 157 -29.03 -9.01 -16.14
CA THR A 157 -28.33 -10.02 -15.34
C THR A 157 -29.24 -10.76 -14.35
N GLY A 158 -30.41 -10.19 -14.04
CA GLY A 158 -31.30 -10.69 -12.99
C GLY A 158 -30.77 -10.49 -11.56
N LEU A 159 -29.63 -9.83 -11.38
CA LEU A 159 -29.04 -9.57 -10.09
C LEU A 159 -29.51 -8.25 -9.50
N SER A 160 -29.67 -8.19 -8.18
CA SER A 160 -29.95 -6.94 -7.49
C SER A 160 -28.68 -6.06 -7.36
N SER A 161 -28.89 -4.76 -7.15
CA SER A 161 -27.78 -3.83 -6.89
C SER A 161 -26.94 -4.30 -5.72
N LEU A 162 -27.58 -4.77 -4.63
CA LEU A 162 -26.88 -5.34 -3.46
C LEU A 162 -26.08 -6.62 -3.81
N ALA A 163 -26.68 -7.54 -4.59
CA ALA A 163 -25.99 -8.76 -4.98
C ALA A 163 -24.75 -8.44 -5.85
N THR A 164 -24.90 -7.49 -6.77
CA THR A 164 -23.80 -7.02 -7.63
C THR A 164 -22.67 -6.36 -6.82
N ALA A 165 -23.01 -5.54 -5.82
CA ALA A 165 -22.02 -4.91 -4.94
C ALA A 165 -21.27 -5.96 -4.08
N LYS A 166 -21.98 -6.99 -3.58
CA LYS A 166 -21.34 -8.10 -2.84
C LYS A 166 -20.38 -8.90 -3.71
N ASP A 167 -20.77 -9.21 -4.95
CA ASP A 167 -19.91 -9.89 -5.93
C ASP A 167 -18.67 -9.03 -6.25
N ALA A 168 -18.86 -7.72 -6.44
CA ALA A 168 -17.74 -6.80 -6.68
C ALA A 168 -16.73 -6.79 -5.52
N VAL A 169 -17.21 -6.71 -4.27
CA VAL A 169 -16.35 -6.77 -3.08
C VAL A 169 -15.64 -8.12 -2.97
N ALA A 170 -16.35 -9.23 -3.22
CA ALA A 170 -15.73 -10.56 -3.21
C ALA A 170 -14.61 -10.70 -4.25
N LYS A 171 -14.82 -10.19 -5.48
CA LYS A 171 -13.78 -10.15 -6.53
C LYS A 171 -12.60 -9.26 -6.16
N CYS A 172 -12.84 -8.16 -5.45
CA CYS A 172 -11.73 -7.32 -4.94
C CYS A 172 -10.89 -8.07 -3.90
N HIS A 173 -11.51 -8.80 -2.97
CA HIS A 173 -10.77 -9.61 -2.00
C HIS A 173 -10.01 -10.75 -2.68
N ASP A 174 -10.64 -11.48 -3.60
CA ASP A 174 -9.97 -12.53 -4.37
C ASP A 174 -8.75 -12.00 -5.14
N PHE A 175 -8.87 -10.81 -5.74
CA PHE A 175 -7.76 -10.12 -6.40
C PHE A 175 -6.62 -9.79 -5.44
N ILE A 176 -6.91 -9.32 -4.21
CA ILE A 176 -5.92 -8.99 -3.20
C ILE A 176 -5.26 -10.26 -2.66
N ASP A 177 -6.05 -11.26 -2.30
CA ASP A 177 -5.57 -12.50 -1.69
C ASP A 177 -4.63 -13.30 -2.62
N HIS A 178 -4.80 -13.16 -3.95
CA HIS A 178 -3.98 -13.83 -4.96
C HIS A 178 -3.04 -12.90 -5.73
N PHE A 179 -2.82 -11.68 -5.23
CA PHE A 179 -2.08 -10.64 -5.96
C PHE A 179 -0.63 -11.04 -6.29
N ASP A 180 0.04 -11.74 -5.39
CA ASP A 180 1.41 -12.20 -5.58
C ASP A 180 1.51 -13.48 -6.41
N ASP A 181 0.48 -14.30 -6.40
CA ASP A 181 0.48 -15.63 -7.03
C ASP A 181 -0.06 -15.60 -8.46
N THR A 182 -1.08 -14.78 -8.71
CA THR A 182 -1.82 -14.78 -9.98
C THR A 182 -1.90 -13.40 -10.58
N PHE A 183 -1.36 -13.26 -11.81
CA PHE A 183 -1.54 -12.02 -12.57
C PHE A 183 -3.00 -11.83 -12.96
N SER A 184 -3.59 -10.74 -12.51
CA SER A 184 -4.96 -10.35 -12.82
C SER A 184 -5.09 -8.83 -12.88
N ASN A 185 -6.14 -8.35 -13.53
CA ASN A 185 -6.49 -6.94 -13.63
C ASN A 185 -7.98 -6.78 -13.35
N LEU A 186 -8.41 -5.61 -12.86
CA LEU A 186 -9.82 -5.32 -12.62
C LEU A 186 -10.31 -4.19 -13.51
N TYR A 187 -11.54 -4.34 -14.03
CA TYR A 187 -12.22 -3.32 -14.81
C TYR A 187 -13.60 -3.03 -14.23
N PHE A 188 -13.69 -1.89 -13.52
CA PHE A 188 -14.96 -1.41 -12.95
C PHE A 188 -15.70 -0.55 -13.96
N TYR A 189 -16.94 -0.91 -14.27
CA TYR A 189 -17.78 -0.13 -15.16
C TYR A 189 -19.24 -0.04 -14.68
N GLY A 190 -19.96 0.94 -15.18
CA GLY A 190 -21.36 1.21 -14.80
C GLY A 190 -21.58 2.68 -14.51
N ASP A 191 -22.77 3.05 -14.05
CA ASP A 191 -23.20 4.44 -13.89
C ASP A 191 -22.31 5.26 -12.94
N THR A 192 -22.48 6.56 -12.94
CA THR A 192 -21.72 7.45 -12.06
C THR A 192 -22.10 7.26 -10.59
N VAL A 193 -21.14 7.47 -9.70
CA VAL A 193 -21.36 7.56 -8.23
C VAL A 193 -21.98 6.30 -7.59
N ILE A 194 -21.65 5.13 -8.11
CA ILE A 194 -22.11 3.82 -7.61
C ILE A 194 -21.02 3.05 -6.84
N GLY A 195 -19.89 3.69 -6.51
CA GLY A 195 -18.85 3.10 -5.67
C GLY A 195 -17.61 2.54 -6.38
N LYS A 196 -17.45 2.71 -7.72
CA LYS A 196 -16.28 2.23 -8.47
C LYS A 196 -14.96 2.76 -7.92
N THR A 197 -14.81 4.08 -7.84
CA THR A 197 -13.64 4.76 -7.25
C THR A 197 -13.39 4.31 -5.80
N PHE A 198 -14.46 4.15 -5.01
CA PHE A 198 -14.36 3.69 -3.63
C PHE A 198 -13.75 2.28 -3.54
N LEU A 199 -14.19 1.34 -4.39
CA LEU A 199 -13.62 -0.01 -4.43
C LEU A 199 -12.18 -0.01 -4.93
N SER A 200 -11.83 0.82 -5.91
CA SER A 200 -10.44 1.03 -6.34
C SER A 200 -9.57 1.51 -5.18
N ASN A 201 -10.07 2.43 -4.36
CA ASN A 201 -9.38 2.92 -3.16
C ASN A 201 -9.26 1.84 -2.07
N CYS A 202 -10.29 1.01 -1.88
CA CYS A 202 -10.22 -0.14 -0.96
C CYS A 202 -9.07 -1.08 -1.35
N VAL A 203 -8.98 -1.45 -2.62
CA VAL A 203 -7.90 -2.33 -3.12
C VAL A 203 -6.54 -1.65 -3.00
N ALA A 204 -6.44 -0.36 -3.35
CA ALA A 204 -5.21 0.41 -3.20
C ALA A 204 -4.69 0.39 -1.75
N LYS A 205 -5.59 0.62 -0.79
CA LYS A 205 -5.25 0.63 0.65
C LYS A 205 -4.69 -0.70 1.11
N GLU A 206 -5.38 -1.79 0.83
CA GLU A 206 -4.94 -3.12 1.25
C GLU A 206 -3.58 -3.49 0.64
N LEU A 207 -3.40 -3.28 -0.67
CA LEU A 207 -2.13 -3.60 -1.33
C LEU A 207 -0.98 -2.71 -0.84
N MET A 208 -1.21 -1.42 -0.56
CA MET A 208 -0.20 -0.56 0.06
C MET A 208 0.16 -1.00 1.47
N ASP A 209 -0.79 -1.46 2.26
CA ASP A 209 -0.55 -1.99 3.61
C ASP A 209 0.23 -3.32 3.56
N HIS A 210 0.05 -4.13 2.50
CA HIS A 210 0.84 -5.33 2.23
C HIS A 210 2.20 -5.04 1.57
N GLY A 211 2.52 -3.77 1.31
CA GLY A 211 3.84 -3.37 0.85
C GLY A 211 4.02 -3.25 -0.65
N HIS A 212 2.93 -3.31 -1.43
CA HIS A 212 3.00 -3.14 -2.88
C HIS A 212 3.08 -1.66 -3.27
N SER A 213 3.78 -1.40 -4.36
CA SER A 213 3.86 -0.06 -4.95
C SER A 213 2.60 0.23 -5.76
N VAL A 214 1.84 1.26 -5.35
CA VAL A 214 0.58 1.64 -5.98
C VAL A 214 0.68 3.05 -6.55
N ILE A 215 0.33 3.21 -7.82
CA ILE A 215 0.17 4.51 -8.48
C ILE A 215 -1.30 4.69 -8.83
N TYR A 216 -1.87 5.81 -8.40
CA TYR A 216 -3.25 6.18 -8.66
C TYR A 216 -3.30 7.46 -9.48
N PHE A 217 -3.96 7.40 -10.64
CA PHE A 217 -4.23 8.56 -11.50
C PHE A 217 -5.68 8.56 -11.97
N THR A 218 -6.23 9.76 -12.10
CA THR A 218 -7.34 9.92 -13.04
C THR A 218 -6.82 9.78 -14.47
N ALA A 219 -7.68 9.42 -15.41
CA ALA A 219 -7.28 9.31 -16.82
C ALA A 219 -6.61 10.61 -17.33
N PHE A 220 -7.14 11.76 -16.94
CA PHE A 220 -6.55 13.07 -17.29
C PHE A 220 -5.11 13.21 -16.78
N GLN A 221 -4.85 12.86 -15.52
CA GLN A 221 -3.50 12.94 -14.93
C GLN A 221 -2.53 11.97 -15.60
N LEU A 222 -2.98 10.75 -15.90
CA LEU A 222 -2.17 9.75 -16.59
C LEU A 222 -1.69 10.29 -17.95
N PHE A 223 -2.61 10.81 -18.77
CA PHE A 223 -2.26 11.29 -20.10
C PHE A 223 -1.44 12.60 -20.06
N ASP A 224 -1.63 13.44 -19.08
CA ASP A 224 -0.77 14.63 -18.87
C ASP A 224 0.69 14.19 -18.59
N ILE A 225 0.90 13.22 -17.70
CA ILE A 225 2.23 12.70 -17.39
C ILE A 225 2.85 11.99 -18.60
N LEU A 226 2.09 11.12 -19.29
CA LEU A 226 2.56 10.43 -20.48
C LEU A 226 2.94 11.40 -21.59
N SER A 227 2.18 12.50 -21.75
CA SER A 227 2.50 13.53 -22.76
C SER A 227 3.80 14.27 -22.43
N LYS A 228 4.00 14.63 -21.17
CA LYS A 228 5.24 15.28 -20.71
C LYS A 228 6.45 14.38 -20.94
N GLY A 229 6.35 13.10 -20.65
CA GLY A 229 7.44 12.14 -20.85
C GLY A 229 7.80 11.91 -22.31
N VAL A 230 6.83 11.97 -23.23
CA VAL A 230 7.08 11.81 -24.67
C VAL A 230 7.68 13.08 -25.29
N PHE A 231 7.21 14.26 -24.88
CA PHE A 231 7.60 15.54 -25.50
C PHE A 231 8.68 16.31 -24.76
N ALA A 232 8.78 16.14 -23.43
CA ALA A 232 9.86 16.71 -22.65
C ALA A 232 11.11 15.82 -22.79
N LYS A 233 12.23 16.39 -23.24
CA LYS A 233 13.55 15.73 -23.22
C LYS A 233 14.17 15.80 -21.81
N ASP A 234 13.35 15.69 -20.79
CA ASP A 234 13.73 15.84 -19.39
C ASP A 234 13.86 14.45 -18.76
N GLU A 235 15.02 14.15 -18.19
CA GLU A 235 15.30 12.89 -17.54
C GLU A 235 14.31 12.58 -16.40
N GLU A 236 13.81 13.61 -15.70
CA GLU A 236 12.81 13.43 -14.63
C GLU A 236 11.46 12.94 -15.18
N ALA A 237 11.01 13.51 -16.29
CA ALA A 237 9.75 13.10 -16.92
C ALA A 237 9.83 11.69 -17.52
N ILE A 238 10.98 11.31 -18.08
CA ILE A 238 11.23 9.95 -18.59
C ILE A 238 11.20 8.96 -17.43
N ALA A 239 11.88 9.28 -16.34
CA ALA A 239 11.91 8.44 -15.15
C ALA A 239 10.53 8.29 -14.49
N ALA A 240 9.74 9.37 -14.45
CA ALA A 240 8.36 9.32 -13.97
C ALA A 240 7.53 8.35 -14.83
N ASN A 241 7.66 8.41 -16.14
CA ASN A 241 6.97 7.49 -17.03
C ASN A 241 7.33 6.01 -16.78
N GLU A 242 8.60 5.67 -16.56
CA GLU A 242 9.01 4.30 -16.28
C GLU A 242 8.28 3.69 -15.07
N ASN A 243 7.98 4.51 -14.06
CA ASN A 243 7.28 4.03 -12.88
C ASN A 243 5.84 3.60 -13.17
N ILE A 244 5.16 4.27 -14.12
CA ILE A 244 3.82 3.88 -14.57
C ILE A 244 3.81 2.45 -15.10
N PHE A 245 4.89 2.03 -15.76
CA PHE A 245 5.02 0.69 -16.32
C PHE A 245 5.52 -0.35 -15.30
N THR A 246 6.23 0.06 -14.26
CA THR A 246 6.94 -0.85 -13.34
C THR A 246 6.30 -1.00 -11.97
N CYS A 247 5.42 -0.08 -11.52
CA CYS A 247 4.71 -0.23 -10.25
C CYS A 247 3.87 -1.51 -10.22
N ASP A 248 3.65 -2.07 -9.03
CA ASP A 248 2.91 -3.32 -8.89
C ASP A 248 1.45 -3.17 -9.27
N LEU A 249 0.81 -2.08 -8.83
CA LEU A 249 -0.55 -1.72 -9.21
C LEU A 249 -0.62 -0.31 -9.78
N LEU A 250 -1.20 -0.17 -10.98
CA LEU A 250 -1.64 1.10 -11.55
C LEU A 250 -3.16 1.21 -11.48
N ILE A 251 -3.69 2.31 -10.97
CA ILE A 251 -5.12 2.61 -10.98
C ILE A 251 -5.35 3.77 -11.94
N ILE A 252 -6.20 3.54 -12.94
CA ILE A 252 -6.67 4.53 -13.91
C ILE A 252 -8.15 4.78 -13.60
N ASP A 253 -8.43 5.88 -12.91
CA ASP A 253 -9.79 6.23 -12.48
C ASP A 253 -10.47 7.17 -13.48
N ASP A 254 -11.78 7.00 -13.64
CA ASP A 254 -12.64 7.78 -14.53
C ASP A 254 -12.17 7.81 -15.99
N LEU A 255 -11.74 6.66 -16.54
CA LEU A 255 -11.39 6.53 -17.96
C LEU A 255 -12.57 6.95 -18.86
N GLY A 256 -12.31 7.81 -19.84
CA GLY A 256 -13.29 8.38 -20.76
C GLY A 256 -13.80 9.76 -20.37
N THR A 257 -13.22 10.40 -19.36
CA THR A 257 -13.52 11.79 -18.98
C THR A 257 -12.53 12.78 -19.60
N GLU A 258 -11.41 12.29 -20.10
CA GLU A 258 -10.39 13.09 -20.79
C GLU A 258 -10.77 13.34 -22.27
N LEU A 259 -10.05 14.28 -22.91
CA LEU A 259 -10.16 14.47 -24.35
C LEU A 259 -9.47 13.33 -25.10
N THR A 260 -10.27 12.44 -25.69
CA THR A 260 -9.76 11.34 -26.50
C THR A 260 -9.29 11.80 -27.86
N ASN A 261 -8.09 11.39 -28.25
CA ASN A 261 -7.48 11.62 -29.56
C ASN A 261 -6.53 10.46 -29.90
N SER A 262 -5.90 10.50 -31.07
CA SER A 262 -4.97 9.45 -31.50
C SER A 262 -3.79 9.24 -30.57
N PHE A 263 -3.31 10.30 -29.90
CA PHE A 263 -2.24 10.21 -28.92
C PHE A 263 -2.70 9.46 -27.66
N THR A 264 -3.80 9.90 -27.03
CA THR A 264 -4.33 9.27 -25.81
C THR A 264 -4.70 7.80 -26.05
N THR A 265 -5.31 7.48 -27.17
CA THR A 265 -5.62 6.09 -27.56
C THR A 265 -4.35 5.25 -27.72
N SER A 266 -3.33 5.77 -28.39
CA SER A 266 -2.06 5.07 -28.60
C SER A 266 -1.30 4.88 -27.27
N GLN A 267 -1.29 5.88 -26.41
CA GLN A 267 -0.62 5.80 -25.11
C GLN A 267 -1.34 4.84 -24.15
N LEU A 268 -2.67 4.84 -24.14
CA LEU A 268 -3.43 3.87 -23.35
C LEU A 268 -3.13 2.45 -23.82
N PHE A 269 -3.19 2.20 -25.14
CA PHE A 269 -2.85 0.88 -25.69
C PHE A 269 -1.44 0.44 -25.29
N LEU A 270 -0.45 1.31 -25.45
CA LEU A 270 0.94 1.04 -25.05
C LEU A 270 1.03 0.72 -23.57
N CYS A 271 0.42 1.55 -22.70
CA CYS A 271 0.45 1.37 -21.27
C CYS A 271 -0.14 0.01 -20.86
N LEU A 272 -1.34 -0.32 -21.33
CA LEU A 272 -2.00 -1.58 -21.00
C LEU A 272 -1.20 -2.78 -21.54
N ASN A 273 -0.69 -2.70 -22.76
CA ASN A 273 0.05 -3.80 -23.38
C ASN A 273 1.36 -4.08 -22.65
N GLU A 274 2.17 -3.05 -22.35
CA GLU A 274 3.43 -3.19 -21.60
C GLU A 274 3.19 -3.77 -20.22
N ARG A 275 2.19 -3.27 -19.50
CA ARG A 275 1.88 -3.79 -18.17
C ARG A 275 1.40 -5.24 -18.18
N ILE A 276 0.59 -5.64 -19.18
CA ILE A 276 0.19 -7.04 -19.39
C ILE A 276 1.42 -7.92 -19.67
N LEU A 277 2.31 -7.49 -20.57
CA LEU A 277 3.53 -8.23 -20.93
C LEU A 277 4.44 -8.43 -19.70
N HIS A 278 4.56 -7.43 -18.86
CA HIS A 278 5.36 -7.48 -17.63
C HIS A 278 4.61 -8.03 -16.41
N ARG A 279 3.37 -8.54 -16.60
CA ARG A 279 2.51 -9.07 -15.53
C ARG A 279 2.34 -8.08 -14.36
N LYS A 280 2.19 -6.78 -14.67
CA LYS A 280 1.92 -5.71 -13.71
C LYS A 280 0.45 -5.37 -13.71
N SER A 281 -0.18 -5.48 -12.54
CA SER A 281 -1.63 -5.37 -12.39
C SER A 281 -2.14 -3.95 -12.60
N THR A 282 -3.31 -3.84 -13.25
CA THR A 282 -3.96 -2.55 -13.53
C THR A 282 -5.43 -2.61 -13.12
N ILE A 283 -5.90 -1.57 -12.45
CA ILE A 283 -7.32 -1.32 -12.21
C ILE A 283 -7.76 -0.17 -13.10
N ILE A 284 -8.86 -0.35 -13.79
CA ILE A 284 -9.51 0.72 -14.57
C ILE A 284 -10.91 0.92 -14.01
N SER A 285 -11.28 2.16 -13.74
CA SER A 285 -12.68 2.52 -13.51
C SER A 285 -13.20 3.42 -14.63
N THR A 286 -14.46 3.24 -15.03
CA THR A 286 -15.08 4.05 -16.09
C THR A 286 -16.59 4.11 -15.93
N ASN A 287 -17.17 5.17 -16.46
CA ASN A 287 -18.63 5.28 -16.64
C ASN A 287 -19.09 4.80 -18.04
N LEU A 288 -18.15 4.46 -18.91
CA LEU A 288 -18.45 4.01 -20.27
C LEU A 288 -18.96 2.56 -20.26
N GLY A 289 -19.99 2.30 -21.05
CA GLY A 289 -20.32 0.94 -21.46
C GLY A 289 -19.30 0.37 -22.45
N LEU A 290 -19.26 -0.96 -22.60
CA LEU A 290 -18.27 -1.63 -23.46
C LEU A 290 -18.34 -1.16 -24.93
N SER A 291 -19.54 -0.86 -25.47
CA SER A 291 -19.70 -0.29 -26.80
C SER A 291 -19.11 1.11 -26.90
N GLN A 292 -19.39 1.98 -25.92
CA GLN A 292 -18.85 3.33 -25.88
C GLN A 292 -17.32 3.33 -25.75
N LEU A 293 -16.74 2.36 -25.04
CA LEU A 293 -15.29 2.20 -24.96
C LEU A 293 -14.68 1.94 -26.34
N THR A 294 -15.33 1.10 -27.16
CA THR A 294 -14.89 0.83 -28.54
C THR A 294 -14.93 2.08 -29.41
N ASP A 295 -16.02 2.84 -29.31
CA ASP A 295 -16.22 4.06 -30.12
C ASP A 295 -15.17 5.14 -29.76
N LEU A 296 -14.80 5.25 -28.49
CA LEU A 296 -13.87 6.27 -27.99
C LEU A 296 -12.39 5.88 -28.15
N TYR A 297 -12.05 4.62 -27.94
CA TYR A 297 -10.64 4.22 -27.91
C TYR A 297 -10.22 3.26 -29.03
N SER A 298 -10.85 2.19 -29.25
CA SER A 298 -10.72 1.25 -30.37
C SER A 298 -11.08 -0.19 -29.96
N GLU A 299 -11.37 -1.04 -30.94
CA GLU A 299 -11.56 -2.49 -30.73
C GLU A 299 -10.32 -3.16 -30.11
N ARG A 300 -9.11 -2.68 -30.41
CA ARG A 300 -7.85 -3.24 -29.87
C ARG A 300 -7.76 -3.10 -28.35
N ILE A 301 -8.16 -1.95 -27.82
CA ILE A 301 -8.17 -1.71 -26.36
C ILE A 301 -9.27 -2.56 -25.72
N LEU A 302 -10.47 -2.61 -26.32
CA LEU A 302 -11.53 -3.46 -25.80
C LEU A 302 -11.10 -4.93 -25.76
N SER A 303 -10.49 -5.46 -26.82
CA SER A 303 -9.99 -6.85 -26.83
C SER A 303 -8.98 -7.10 -25.70
N ARG A 304 -8.04 -6.18 -25.46
CA ARG A 304 -7.08 -6.33 -24.33
C ARG A 304 -7.78 -6.37 -22.98
N ILE A 305 -8.81 -5.56 -22.80
CA ILE A 305 -9.59 -5.53 -21.55
C ILE A 305 -10.39 -6.83 -21.42
N MET A 306 -11.08 -7.27 -22.46
CA MET A 306 -11.88 -8.49 -22.42
C MET A 306 -11.06 -9.74 -22.13
N ASP A 307 -9.84 -9.80 -22.68
CA ASP A 307 -8.98 -10.98 -22.55
C ASP A 307 -8.18 -11.03 -21.22
N ASN A 308 -7.94 -9.88 -20.58
CA ASN A 308 -6.98 -9.80 -19.47
C ASN A 308 -7.53 -9.20 -18.18
N TYR A 309 -8.81 -8.77 -18.16
CA TYR A 309 -9.40 -8.11 -17.00
C TYR A 309 -10.62 -8.85 -16.47
N VAL A 310 -10.74 -8.92 -15.15
CA VAL A 310 -11.99 -9.32 -14.50
C VAL A 310 -12.96 -8.14 -14.59
N LEU A 311 -14.04 -8.34 -15.34
CA LEU A 311 -15.06 -7.32 -15.55
C LEU A 311 -16.00 -7.27 -14.35
N ILE A 312 -16.13 -6.10 -13.75
CA ILE A 312 -16.96 -5.85 -12.55
C ILE A 312 -17.93 -4.74 -12.88
N LYS A 313 -19.18 -5.14 -13.15
CA LYS A 313 -20.26 -4.19 -13.39
C LYS A 313 -20.87 -3.80 -12.06
N LEU A 314 -20.93 -2.51 -11.79
CA LEU A 314 -21.72 -1.95 -10.69
C LEU A 314 -22.94 -1.25 -11.26
N PHE A 315 -24.05 -1.29 -10.52
CA PHE A 315 -25.22 -0.49 -10.82
C PHE A 315 -26.00 -0.17 -9.56
N GLY A 316 -26.85 0.83 -9.59
CA GLY A 316 -27.66 1.24 -8.46
C GLY A 316 -27.95 2.74 -8.48
N GLU A 317 -28.61 3.22 -7.44
CA GLU A 317 -28.86 4.66 -7.26
C GLU A 317 -27.59 5.43 -6.92
N ASP A 318 -27.57 6.71 -7.29
CA ASP A 318 -26.48 7.64 -6.92
C ASP A 318 -26.30 7.73 -5.40
N ILE A 319 -25.14 7.25 -4.90
CA ILE A 319 -24.80 7.21 -3.48
C ILE A 319 -24.70 8.62 -2.86
N ARG A 320 -24.23 9.63 -3.64
CA ARG A 320 -24.15 11.02 -3.13
C ARG A 320 -25.55 11.59 -2.86
N MET A 321 -26.50 11.27 -3.74
CA MET A 321 -27.90 11.67 -3.54
C MET A 321 -28.54 10.98 -2.33
N GLN A 322 -28.23 9.69 -2.13
CA GLN A 322 -28.70 8.95 -0.96
C GLN A 322 -28.13 9.52 0.35
N LYS A 323 -26.82 9.87 0.38
CA LYS A 323 -26.17 10.51 1.55
C LYS A 323 -26.77 11.85 1.92
N ARG A 324 -27.33 12.60 0.96
CA ARG A 324 -27.98 13.87 1.22
C ARG A 324 -29.41 13.74 1.77
N ARG A 325 -30.03 12.57 1.58
CA ARG A 325 -31.40 12.28 2.04
C ARG A 325 -31.43 11.66 3.44
N ARG A 326 -30.31 11.17 3.93
CA ARG A 326 -30.08 10.69 5.30
C ARG A 326 -29.56 11.82 6.19
#